data_2ebe64b2c2495b8fa31e0bc3e0c0ba6a
#
_entry.id   2ebe64b2c2495b8fa31e0bc3e0c0ba6a
#
_cell.length_a   1.000
_cell.length_b   1.000
_cell.length_c   1.000
_cell.angle_alpha   90.00
_cell.angle_beta   90.00
_cell.angle_gamma   90.00
#
_symmetry.space_group_name_H-M   'P 1'
#
loop_
_entity.id
_entity.type
_entity.pdbx_description
1 polymer ?
#
loop_
_entity_poly.entity_id
_entity_poly.type
_entity_poly.pdbx_seq_one_letter_code
_entity_poly.pdbx_strand_id
1 'polypeptide(L)'
;MYTLSLKETTKLKGLLEVVSSSTEFENIPIRRHEDVLLRRVYDRVPVKLDHVSFETPHFKTFLLVQAHFSRLQLPPDLAADQAMILEKMLNLLSASVDVMSSNAWLNATRAMDLSQMCVQAMWDTESPLKQIPHFEPDVSFLSRFLGSNQFFNFILGHQTLQGS
;
A
#
# COMPACT_ATOMS: atom_id res chain seq x y z
N MET A 1 -8.87 -13.91 -14.80
CA MET A 1 -10.21 -13.28 -14.76
C MET A 1 -10.18 -11.85 -14.20
N TYR A 2 -9.41 -11.57 -13.13
CA TYR A 2 -9.31 -10.23 -12.51
C TYR A 2 -8.59 -9.19 -13.35
N THR A 3 -7.62 -9.57 -14.18
CA THR A 3 -6.90 -8.64 -15.07
C THR A 3 -7.81 -7.94 -16.08
N LEU A 4 -8.93 -8.58 -16.48
CA LEU A 4 -9.91 -8.01 -17.39
C LEU A 4 -10.74 -6.87 -16.76
N SER A 5 -10.82 -6.82 -15.43
CA SER A 5 -11.51 -5.75 -14.70
C SER A 5 -10.66 -4.48 -14.55
N LEU A 6 -9.35 -4.58 -14.78
CA LEU A 6 -8.41 -3.46 -14.69
C LEU A 6 -8.38 -2.70 -16.02
N LYS A 7 -9.22 -1.69 -16.14
CA LYS A 7 -9.22 -0.77 -17.30
C LYS A 7 -8.10 0.27 -17.15
N GLU A 8 -7.63 0.83 -18.26
CA GLU A 8 -6.54 1.83 -18.29
C GLU A 8 -6.78 3.05 -17.39
N THR A 9 -8.03 3.35 -17.04
CA THR A 9 -8.42 4.49 -16.20
C THR A 9 -8.68 4.13 -14.75
N THR A 10 -8.39 2.89 -14.33
CA THR A 10 -8.67 2.44 -12.97
C THR A 10 -7.83 3.22 -11.96
N LYS A 11 -8.49 3.95 -11.05
CA LYS A 11 -7.84 4.68 -9.96
C LYS A 11 -7.30 3.68 -8.92
N LEU A 12 -6.34 4.12 -8.10
CA LEU A 12 -5.75 3.31 -7.03
C LEU A 12 -6.81 2.65 -6.12
N LYS A 13 -7.89 3.38 -5.78
CA LYS A 13 -9.03 2.83 -5.02
C LYS A 13 -9.63 1.60 -5.71
N GLY A 14 -9.94 1.73 -7.00
CA GLY A 14 -10.54 0.63 -7.77
C GLY A 14 -9.59 -0.56 -7.94
N LEU A 15 -8.29 -0.32 -8.09
CA LEU A 15 -7.29 -1.38 -8.14
C LEU A 15 -7.22 -2.14 -6.81
N LEU A 16 -7.16 -1.42 -5.68
CA LEU A 16 -7.13 -2.01 -4.36
C LEU A 16 -8.40 -2.82 -4.07
N GLU A 17 -9.56 -2.33 -4.49
CA GLU A 17 -10.83 -3.05 -4.37
C GLU A 17 -10.85 -4.33 -5.19
N VAL A 18 -10.44 -4.26 -6.47
CA VAL A 18 -10.38 -5.43 -7.38
C VAL A 18 -9.39 -6.48 -6.84
N VAL A 19 -8.20 -6.05 -6.43
CA VAL A 19 -7.18 -6.98 -5.90
C VAL A 19 -7.66 -7.63 -4.60
N SER A 20 -8.25 -6.85 -3.67
CA SER A 20 -8.79 -7.37 -2.41
C SER A 20 -9.95 -8.35 -2.61
N SER A 21 -10.67 -8.24 -3.73
CA SER A 21 -11.80 -9.14 -4.09
C SER A 21 -11.34 -10.43 -4.76
N SER A 22 -10.02 -10.68 -4.86
CA SER A 22 -9.49 -11.91 -5.43
C SER A 22 -9.87 -13.13 -4.59
N THR A 23 -10.08 -14.26 -5.26
CA THR A 23 -10.31 -15.58 -4.63
C THR A 23 -9.16 -16.03 -3.74
N GLU A 24 -7.95 -15.49 -3.93
CA GLU A 24 -6.78 -15.74 -3.07
C GLU A 24 -7.04 -15.39 -1.60
N PHE A 25 -7.98 -14.47 -1.33
CA PHE A 25 -8.29 -13.99 0.01
C PHE A 25 -9.55 -14.61 0.62
N GLU A 26 -10.25 -15.51 -0.07
CA GLU A 26 -11.46 -16.17 0.46
C GLU A 26 -11.21 -16.96 1.75
N ASN A 27 -10.00 -17.49 1.92
CA ASN A 27 -9.61 -18.29 3.07
C ASN A 27 -9.03 -17.49 4.24
N ILE A 28 -9.11 -16.16 4.21
CA ILE A 28 -8.68 -15.33 5.35
C ILE A 28 -9.66 -15.55 6.51
N PRO A 29 -9.16 -15.94 7.71
CA PRO A 29 -10.03 -16.27 8.83
C PRO A 29 -10.77 -15.03 9.35
N ILE A 30 -12.06 -15.19 9.60
CA ILE A 30 -12.88 -14.20 10.30
C ILE A 30 -13.20 -14.77 11.67
N ARG A 31 -12.74 -14.09 12.73
CA ARG A 31 -12.97 -14.50 14.12
C ARG A 31 -14.17 -13.76 14.70
N ARG A 32 -14.82 -14.40 15.65
CA ARG A 32 -15.89 -13.73 16.42
C ARG A 32 -15.30 -12.52 17.16
N HIS A 33 -16.02 -11.42 17.19
CA HIS A 33 -15.65 -10.15 17.85
C HIS A 33 -14.51 -9.35 17.18
N GLU A 34 -14.05 -9.71 15.97
CA GLU A 34 -13.13 -8.87 15.20
C GLU A 34 -13.82 -7.63 14.63
N ASP A 35 -15.13 -7.64 14.46
CA ASP A 35 -15.93 -6.55 13.89
C ASP A 35 -15.70 -5.22 14.60
N VAL A 36 -15.58 -5.22 15.92
CA VAL A 36 -15.29 -4.01 16.71
C VAL A 36 -13.91 -3.44 16.39
N LEU A 37 -12.91 -4.31 16.24
CA LEU A 37 -11.55 -3.93 15.90
C LEU A 37 -11.47 -3.42 14.45
N LEU A 38 -12.11 -4.13 13.53
CA LEU A 38 -12.16 -3.75 12.12
C LEU A 38 -12.89 -2.42 11.91
N ARG A 39 -13.93 -2.11 12.70
CA ARG A 39 -14.58 -0.78 12.69
C ARG A 39 -13.62 0.32 13.10
N ARG A 40 -12.82 0.12 14.14
CA ARG A 40 -11.78 1.09 14.57
C ARG A 40 -10.72 1.31 13.50
N VAL A 41 -10.33 0.25 12.79
CA VAL A 41 -9.41 0.36 11.64
C VAL A 41 -10.10 1.13 10.51
N TYR A 42 -11.35 0.78 10.20
CA TYR A 42 -12.13 1.45 9.16
C TYR A 42 -12.22 2.96 9.38
N ASP A 43 -12.42 3.41 10.62
CA ASP A 43 -12.51 4.86 10.93
C ASP A 43 -11.21 5.62 10.63
N ARG A 44 -10.06 4.93 10.71
CA ARG A 44 -8.72 5.51 10.54
C ARG A 44 -8.15 5.41 9.13
N VAL A 45 -8.67 4.54 8.29
CA VAL A 45 -8.18 4.38 6.92
C VAL A 45 -8.80 5.43 5.98
N PRO A 46 -8.04 5.94 4.98
CA PRO A 46 -8.48 7.05 4.15
C PRO A 46 -9.49 6.63 3.07
N VAL A 47 -9.40 5.40 2.54
CA VAL A 47 -10.28 4.96 1.45
C VAL A 47 -11.48 4.22 2.02
N LYS A 48 -12.66 4.73 1.76
CA LYS A 48 -13.94 4.14 2.18
C LYS A 48 -14.61 3.45 1.01
N LEU A 49 -15.23 2.29 1.28
CA LEU A 49 -16.11 1.61 0.33
C LEU A 49 -17.56 1.99 0.59
N ASP A 50 -18.35 1.99 -0.49
CA ASP A 50 -19.78 2.29 -0.42
C ASP A 50 -20.56 1.16 0.25
N HIS A 51 -20.06 -0.08 0.12
CA HIS A 51 -20.63 -1.27 0.75
C HIS A 51 -19.70 -1.78 1.84
N VAL A 52 -20.14 -1.71 3.08
CA VAL A 52 -19.38 -2.13 4.27
C VAL A 52 -19.90 -3.48 4.75
N SER A 53 -19.05 -4.50 4.74
CA SER A 53 -19.36 -5.83 5.28
C SER A 53 -18.18 -6.37 6.07
N PHE A 54 -18.23 -6.20 7.40
CA PHE A 54 -17.16 -6.67 8.30
C PHE A 54 -17.05 -8.19 8.41
N GLU A 55 -18.02 -8.91 7.86
CA GLU A 55 -18.09 -10.38 7.92
C GLU A 55 -17.47 -11.06 6.68
N THR A 56 -16.95 -10.28 5.72
CA THR A 56 -16.36 -10.83 4.51
C THR A 56 -14.84 -10.79 4.54
N PRO A 57 -14.15 -11.88 4.12
CA PRO A 57 -12.70 -11.92 4.02
C PRO A 57 -12.12 -10.82 3.13
N HIS A 58 -12.80 -10.50 2.06
CA HIS A 58 -12.38 -9.46 1.09
C HIS A 58 -12.38 -8.07 1.72
N PHE A 59 -13.40 -7.73 2.50
CA PHE A 59 -13.45 -6.44 3.20
C PHE A 59 -12.38 -6.35 4.29
N LYS A 60 -12.17 -7.45 5.04
CA LYS A 60 -11.07 -7.55 6.01
C LYS A 60 -9.72 -7.33 5.33
N THR A 61 -9.48 -7.98 4.18
CA THR A 61 -8.27 -7.81 3.37
C THR A 61 -8.09 -6.34 2.97
N PHE A 62 -9.12 -5.72 2.41
CA PHE A 62 -9.11 -4.32 2.02
C PHE A 62 -8.74 -3.37 3.17
N LEU A 63 -9.26 -3.61 4.37
CA LEU A 63 -8.96 -2.81 5.56
C LEU A 63 -7.53 -3.02 6.06
N LEU A 64 -7.08 -4.28 6.14
CA LEU A 64 -5.76 -4.60 6.69
C LEU A 64 -4.62 -4.11 5.78
N VAL A 65 -4.83 -4.10 4.46
CA VAL A 65 -3.85 -3.53 3.52
C VAL A 65 -3.74 -2.01 3.70
N GLN A 66 -4.86 -1.31 3.86
CA GLN A 66 -4.82 0.11 4.14
C GLN A 66 -4.23 0.43 5.52
N ALA A 67 -4.51 -0.40 6.52
CA ALA A 67 -3.89 -0.29 7.84
C ALA A 67 -2.36 -0.42 7.76
N HIS A 68 -1.85 -1.27 6.86
CA HIS A 68 -0.42 -1.38 6.57
C HIS A 68 0.14 -0.09 5.96
N PHE A 69 -0.49 0.47 4.93
CA PHE A 69 -0.05 1.72 4.31
C PHE A 69 -0.08 2.90 5.29
N SER A 70 -1.06 2.92 6.19
CA SER A 70 -1.20 3.93 7.23
C SER A 70 -0.38 3.63 8.50
N ARG A 71 0.39 2.54 8.51
CA ARG A 71 1.22 2.08 9.64
C ARG A 71 0.46 2.02 10.98
N LEU A 72 -0.79 1.57 10.92
CA LEU A 72 -1.61 1.45 12.12
C LEU A 72 -1.14 0.28 12.99
N GLN A 73 -1.09 0.51 14.30
CA GLN A 73 -0.82 -0.57 15.26
C GLN A 73 -2.04 -1.48 15.35
N LEU A 74 -1.82 -2.75 15.10
CA LEU A 74 -2.85 -3.80 15.12
C LEU A 74 -2.59 -4.77 16.27
N PRO A 75 -3.65 -5.39 16.83
CA PRO A 75 -3.50 -6.55 17.72
C PRO A 75 -2.73 -7.69 17.04
N PRO A 76 -2.05 -8.57 17.79
CA PRO A 76 -1.22 -9.64 17.25
C PRO A 76 -1.93 -10.53 16.22
N ASP A 77 -3.19 -10.86 16.48
CA ASP A 77 -4.00 -11.71 15.59
C ASP A 77 -4.26 -11.04 14.23
N LEU A 78 -4.62 -9.76 14.24
CA LEU A 78 -4.82 -9.00 13.01
C LEU A 78 -3.50 -8.70 12.29
N ALA A 79 -2.41 -8.52 13.03
CA ALA A 79 -1.08 -8.34 12.47
C ALA A 79 -0.58 -9.60 11.75
N ALA A 80 -0.86 -10.79 12.31
CA ALA A 80 -0.54 -12.07 11.65
C ALA A 80 -1.35 -12.25 10.36
N ASP A 81 -2.65 -11.96 10.40
CA ASP A 81 -3.51 -12.01 9.21
C ASP A 81 -3.05 -10.99 8.15
N GLN A 82 -2.65 -9.79 8.57
CA GLN A 82 -2.10 -8.76 7.67
C GLN A 82 -0.83 -9.24 6.97
N ALA A 83 0.10 -9.88 7.69
CA ALA A 83 1.33 -10.41 7.10
C ALA A 83 1.03 -11.47 6.02
N MET A 84 0.10 -12.39 6.29
CA MET A 84 -0.36 -13.39 5.33
C MET A 84 -1.01 -12.75 4.10
N ILE A 85 -1.83 -11.73 4.30
CA ILE A 85 -2.49 -10.99 3.23
C ILE A 85 -1.45 -10.29 2.34
N LEU A 86 -0.46 -9.63 2.92
CA LEU A 86 0.58 -8.91 2.18
C LEU A 86 1.44 -9.84 1.33
N GLU A 87 1.81 -11.01 1.85
CA GLU A 87 2.55 -12.02 1.09
C GLU A 87 1.76 -12.48 -0.14
N LYS A 88 0.48 -12.85 0.04
CA LYS A 88 -0.40 -13.23 -1.07
C LYS A 88 -0.61 -12.09 -2.06
N MET A 89 -0.77 -10.87 -1.57
CA MET A 89 -0.99 -9.68 -2.40
C MET A 89 0.23 -9.40 -3.28
N LEU A 90 1.44 -9.48 -2.76
CA LEU A 90 2.67 -9.27 -3.53
C LEU A 90 2.79 -10.30 -4.66
N ASN A 91 2.49 -11.58 -4.37
CA ASN A 91 2.50 -12.63 -5.38
C ASN A 91 1.44 -12.38 -6.48
N LEU A 92 0.22 -11.99 -6.09
CA LEU A 92 -0.86 -11.67 -7.02
C LEU A 92 -0.54 -10.44 -7.88
N LEU A 93 0.02 -9.40 -7.29
CA LEU A 93 0.42 -8.19 -8.00
C LEU A 93 1.55 -8.46 -8.99
N SER A 94 2.56 -9.25 -8.60
CA SER A 94 3.65 -9.65 -9.49
C SER A 94 3.11 -10.39 -10.72
N ALA A 95 2.27 -11.40 -10.51
CA ALA A 95 1.62 -12.13 -11.61
C ALA A 95 0.74 -11.20 -12.47
N SER A 96 0.05 -10.24 -11.86
CA SER A 96 -0.78 -9.28 -12.58
C SER A 96 0.04 -8.33 -13.43
N VAL A 97 1.20 -7.88 -12.95
CA VAL A 97 2.15 -7.05 -13.70
C VAL A 97 2.66 -7.81 -14.92
N ASP A 98 3.04 -9.09 -14.77
CA ASP A 98 3.55 -9.90 -15.86
C ASP A 98 2.50 -10.05 -17.00
N VAL A 99 1.24 -10.34 -16.62
CA VAL A 99 0.14 -10.47 -17.60
C VAL A 99 -0.17 -9.12 -18.26
N MET A 100 -0.24 -8.03 -17.51
CA MET A 100 -0.57 -6.71 -18.04
C MET A 100 0.56 -6.16 -18.90
N SER A 101 1.81 -6.40 -18.52
CA SER A 101 3.00 -5.99 -19.27
C SER A 101 3.07 -6.73 -20.60
N SER A 102 2.78 -8.04 -20.64
CA SER A 102 2.78 -8.81 -21.87
C SER A 102 1.71 -8.36 -22.88
N ASN A 103 0.62 -7.75 -22.40
CA ASN A 103 -0.44 -7.21 -23.22
C ASN A 103 -0.28 -5.69 -23.50
N ALA A 104 0.87 -5.10 -23.15
CA ALA A 104 1.17 -3.66 -23.31
C ALA A 104 0.12 -2.71 -22.67
N TRP A 105 -0.46 -3.12 -21.55
CA TRP A 105 -1.44 -2.29 -20.82
C TRP A 105 -0.76 -1.30 -19.90
N LEU A 106 -1.15 -0.02 -19.96
CA LEU A 106 -0.65 1.04 -19.09
C LEU A 106 -0.95 0.82 -17.59
N ASN A 107 -1.92 -0.02 -17.28
CA ASN A 107 -2.28 -0.35 -15.90
C ASN A 107 -1.21 -1.20 -15.17
N ALA A 108 -0.22 -1.75 -15.89
CA ALA A 108 0.93 -2.40 -15.26
C ALA A 108 1.65 -1.47 -14.28
N THR A 109 1.79 -0.19 -14.62
CA THR A 109 2.38 0.83 -13.73
C THR A 109 1.60 0.97 -12.42
N ARG A 110 0.27 0.95 -12.47
CA ARG A 110 -0.56 1.05 -11.25
C ARG A 110 -0.43 -0.18 -10.34
N ALA A 111 -0.29 -1.37 -10.93
CA ALA A 111 -0.02 -2.58 -10.16
C ALA A 111 1.40 -2.55 -9.54
N MET A 112 2.38 -1.99 -10.25
CA MET A 112 3.73 -1.74 -9.71
C MET A 112 3.69 -0.73 -8.57
N ASP A 113 2.96 0.38 -8.71
CA ASP A 113 2.78 1.37 -7.65
C ASP A 113 2.19 0.72 -6.39
N LEU A 114 1.13 -0.09 -6.54
CA LEU A 114 0.51 -0.78 -5.41
C LEU A 114 1.46 -1.81 -4.78
N SER A 115 2.24 -2.54 -5.59
CA SER A 115 3.26 -3.46 -5.09
C SER A 115 4.32 -2.72 -4.27
N GLN A 116 4.76 -1.56 -4.75
CA GLN A 116 5.71 -0.71 -4.04
C GLN A 116 5.14 -0.20 -2.72
N MET A 117 3.88 0.23 -2.69
CA MET A 117 3.19 0.64 -1.46
C MET A 117 3.13 -0.50 -0.43
N CYS A 118 2.89 -1.75 -0.88
CA CYS A 118 2.91 -2.92 0.00
C CYS A 118 4.29 -3.15 0.63
N VAL A 119 5.36 -3.01 -0.15
CA VAL A 119 6.74 -3.20 0.33
C VAL A 119 7.17 -2.08 1.27
N GLN A 120 6.82 -0.84 0.94
CA GLN A 120 7.25 0.35 1.68
C GLN A 120 6.36 0.69 2.89
N ALA A 121 5.18 0.08 3.00
CA ALA A 121 4.15 0.44 3.97
C ALA A 121 3.84 1.93 3.95
N MET A 122 3.54 2.47 2.77
CA MET A 122 3.27 3.90 2.55
C MET A 122 2.23 4.11 1.46
N TRP A 123 1.51 5.23 1.54
CA TRP A 123 0.66 5.70 0.46
C TRP A 123 1.48 6.34 -0.67
N ASP A 124 0.98 6.26 -1.90
CA ASP A 124 1.60 6.87 -3.10
C ASP A 124 1.76 8.40 -2.99
N THR A 125 0.93 9.04 -2.18
CA THR A 125 0.96 10.48 -1.91
C THR A 125 1.98 10.90 -0.86
N GLU A 126 2.58 9.94 -0.15
CA GLU A 126 3.55 10.20 0.90
C GLU A 126 4.96 10.38 0.36
N SER A 127 5.76 11.19 1.04
CA SER A 127 7.15 11.41 0.65
C SER A 127 8.00 10.15 0.93
N PRO A 128 8.76 9.65 -0.06
CA PRO A 128 9.71 8.54 0.14
C PRO A 128 10.73 8.78 1.27
N LEU A 129 10.95 10.05 1.60
CA LEU A 129 11.88 10.45 2.67
C LEU A 129 11.46 9.96 4.06
N LYS A 130 10.17 9.63 4.26
CA LYS A 130 9.68 9.01 5.50
C LYS A 130 10.28 7.62 5.78
N GLN A 131 10.94 7.01 4.81
CA GLN A 131 11.64 5.73 5.00
C GLN A 131 13.03 5.91 5.64
N ILE A 132 13.57 7.12 5.61
CA ILE A 132 14.89 7.41 6.21
C ILE A 132 14.72 7.47 7.73
N PRO A 133 15.49 6.69 8.51
CA PRO A 133 15.47 6.75 9.96
C PRO A 133 15.70 8.19 10.46
N HIS A 134 14.96 8.60 11.48
CA HIS A 134 15.05 9.95 12.09
C HIS A 134 14.66 11.11 11.17
N PHE A 135 13.96 10.83 10.06
CA PHE A 135 13.48 11.89 9.17
C PHE A 135 12.12 12.39 9.68
N GLU A 136 12.15 13.49 10.44
CA GLU A 136 10.94 14.12 11.01
C GLU A 136 10.06 14.77 9.92
N PRO A 137 8.74 14.89 10.15
CA PRO A 137 7.80 15.47 9.19
C PRO A 137 8.17 16.90 8.75
N ASP A 138 8.75 17.68 9.67
CA ASP A 138 9.14 19.07 9.42
C ASP A 138 10.26 19.17 8.38
N VAL A 139 11.20 18.22 8.38
CA VAL A 139 12.28 18.15 7.37
C VAL A 139 11.72 17.71 6.02
N SER A 140 10.69 16.85 6.01
CA SER A 140 10.03 16.44 4.78
C SER A 140 9.26 17.62 4.11
N PHE A 141 8.76 18.55 4.89
CA PHE A 141 8.15 19.78 4.41
C PHE A 141 9.18 20.71 3.74
N LEU A 142 10.34 20.88 4.37
CA LEU A 142 11.45 21.68 3.84
C LEU A 142 11.99 21.12 2.53
N SER A 143 12.10 19.80 2.38
CA SER A 143 12.55 19.16 1.14
C SER A 143 11.56 19.33 -0.03
N ARG A 144 10.27 19.40 0.25
CA ARG A 144 9.23 19.71 -0.74
C ARG A 144 9.31 21.17 -1.23
N PHE A 145 9.71 22.07 -0.34
CA PHE A 145 9.81 23.48 -0.63
C PHE A 145 11.09 23.85 -1.40
N LEU A 146 12.19 23.12 -1.14
CA LEU A 146 13.51 23.37 -1.74
C LEU A 146 13.74 22.76 -3.12
N GLY A 147 12.76 22.01 -3.65
CA GLY A 147 12.84 21.38 -4.97
C GLY A 147 13.86 20.23 -5.04
N SER A 148 13.50 19.17 -5.69
CA SER A 148 14.22 17.88 -5.72
C SER A 148 15.69 17.96 -6.16
N ASN A 149 16.11 18.97 -6.92
CA ASN A 149 17.49 19.12 -7.42
C ASN A 149 18.49 19.67 -6.40
N GLN A 150 18.06 20.47 -5.41
CA GLN A 150 18.98 21.00 -4.41
C GLN A 150 19.29 20.02 -3.29
N PHE A 151 18.37 19.11 -2.97
CA PHE A 151 18.56 18.11 -1.93
C PHE A 151 19.59 17.04 -2.37
N PHE A 152 19.54 16.62 -3.63
CA PHE A 152 20.54 15.70 -4.20
C PHE A 152 21.95 16.30 -4.18
N ASN A 153 22.11 17.58 -4.47
CA ASN A 153 23.38 18.27 -4.42
C ASN A 153 23.91 18.45 -2.99
N PHE A 154 23.02 18.59 -2.00
CA PHE A 154 23.42 18.66 -0.60
C PHE A 154 23.95 17.32 -0.08
N ILE A 155 23.30 16.19 -0.41
CA ILE A 155 23.77 14.84 -0.02
C ILE A 155 25.09 14.49 -0.71
N LEU A 156 25.24 14.79 -2.00
CA LEU A 156 26.49 14.53 -2.74
C LEU A 156 27.63 15.45 -2.30
N GLY A 157 27.34 16.69 -1.92
CA GLY A 157 28.35 17.64 -1.42
C GLY A 157 28.94 17.25 -0.06
N HIS A 158 28.22 16.50 0.78
CA HIS A 158 28.72 16.04 2.08
C HIS A 158 29.68 14.83 1.98
N GLN A 159 29.62 14.06 0.89
CA GLN A 159 30.55 12.93 0.70
C GLN A 159 31.95 13.37 0.22
N THR A 160 32.10 14.57 -0.33
CA THR A 160 33.40 15.07 -0.80
C THR A 160 34.22 15.79 0.26
N LEU A 161 33.67 16.04 1.45
CA LEU A 161 34.40 16.74 2.52
C LEU A 161 34.98 15.80 3.61
N GLN A 162 34.77 14.49 3.53
CA GLN A 162 35.37 13.50 4.45
C GLN A 162 36.57 12.72 3.84
N GLY A 163 37.11 13.17 2.73
CA GLY A 163 38.21 12.53 2.01
C GLY A 163 39.45 13.45 1.84
N SER A 164 39.80 14.23 2.88
CA SER A 164 41.05 15.00 2.87
C SER A 164 41.74 14.89 4.22
#